data_55ee2ddbe6b1a824f3d172297c857baa
#
_entry.id   55ee2ddbe6b1a824f3d172297c857baa
#
_cell.length_a   1.000
_cell.length_b   1.000
_cell.length_c   1.000
_cell.angle_alpha   90.00
_cell.angle_beta   90.00
_cell.angle_gamma   90.00
#
_symmetry.space_group_name_H-M   'P 1'
#
loop_
_entity.id
_entity.type
_entity.pdbx_description
1 polymer ?
#
loop_
_entity_poly.entity_id
_entity_poly.type
_entity_poly.pdbx_seq_one_letter_code
_entity_poly.pdbx_strand_id
1 'polypeptide(L)'
;MAVFVCPRCAHRVAGAERAEGHQPRGCPKCGFGFVFEMMDDYYAGPLTALICCDRQRRVLVAGHSATPITGWPDGDLIGCEVAEALGLGFPGAADDPIARSLEWGVRVLQEPCTFRPYGVDEDRPAVADIFPAYDDDGGLLLALTPGMKE
;
A
#
# COMPACT_ATOMS: atom_id res chain seq x y z
N MET A 1 16.29 -11.65 8.02
CA MET A 1 15.71 -12.23 6.81
C MET A 1 14.66 -11.32 6.25
N ALA A 2 14.63 -11.15 4.96
CA ALA A 2 13.66 -10.26 4.33
C ALA A 2 12.39 -11.01 3.97
N VAL A 3 11.27 -10.34 4.09
CA VAL A 3 9.98 -10.85 3.66
C VAL A 3 9.45 -9.90 2.58
N PHE A 4 8.95 -10.49 1.51
CA PHE A 4 8.39 -9.71 0.41
C PHE A 4 6.91 -10.04 0.27
N VAL A 5 6.11 -9.02 0.07
CA VAL A 5 4.66 -9.17 0.01
C VAL A 5 4.18 -8.68 -1.35
N CYS A 6 3.35 -9.50 -1.99
CA CYS A 6 2.73 -9.12 -3.25
C CYS A 6 1.57 -8.19 -2.98
N PRO A 7 1.57 -6.98 -3.56
CA PRO A 7 0.45 -6.07 -3.30
C PRO A 7 -0.86 -6.56 -3.89
N ARG A 8 -0.80 -7.45 -4.88
CA ARG A 8 -2.01 -7.88 -5.55
C ARG A 8 -2.73 -8.98 -4.79
N CYS A 9 -2.00 -9.96 -4.25
CA CYS A 9 -2.64 -11.11 -3.60
C CYS A 9 -2.22 -11.31 -2.15
N ALA A 10 -1.31 -10.48 -1.65
CA ALA A 10 -0.81 -10.53 -0.28
C ALA A 10 0.05 -11.75 0.04
N HIS A 11 0.46 -12.50 -0.98
CA HIS A 11 1.33 -13.66 -0.76
C HIS A 11 2.67 -13.21 -0.18
N ARG A 12 3.14 -13.92 0.84
CA ARG A 12 4.42 -13.62 1.49
C ARG A 12 5.49 -14.55 0.97
N VAL A 13 6.63 -13.99 0.61
CA VAL A 13 7.76 -14.75 0.13
C VAL A 13 8.96 -14.41 1.01
N ALA A 14 9.57 -15.42 1.62
CA ALA A 14 10.83 -15.20 2.32
C ALA A 14 11.92 -15.06 1.28
N GLY A 15 12.56 -13.91 1.26
CA GLY A 15 13.59 -13.65 0.27
C GLY A 15 14.96 -13.88 0.81
N ALA A 16 15.92 -13.96 -0.10
CA ALA A 16 17.32 -13.99 0.29
C ALA A 16 17.71 -12.62 0.80
N GLU A 17 18.79 -12.58 1.54
CA GLU A 17 19.32 -11.31 1.99
C GLU A 17 19.73 -10.48 0.79
N ARG A 18 19.59 -9.16 0.92
CA ARG A 18 20.00 -8.27 -0.15
C ARG A 18 21.45 -8.47 -0.55
N ALA A 19 22.29 -8.77 0.44
CA ALA A 19 23.69 -8.97 0.18
C ALA A 19 23.96 -10.15 -0.75
N GLU A 20 23.00 -11.09 -0.84
CA GLU A 20 23.17 -12.22 -1.73
C GLU A 20 22.66 -11.96 -3.13
N GLY A 21 21.99 -10.83 -3.34
CA GLY A 21 21.54 -10.46 -4.66
C GLY A 21 20.39 -11.26 -5.23
N HIS A 22 19.72 -12.06 -4.40
CA HIS A 22 18.66 -12.95 -4.86
C HIS A 22 17.32 -12.55 -4.31
N GLN A 23 16.91 -11.33 -4.63
CA GLN A 23 15.62 -10.85 -4.21
C GLN A 23 14.56 -11.33 -5.18
N PRO A 24 13.39 -11.72 -4.68
CA PRO A 24 12.29 -12.05 -5.60
C PRO A 24 11.88 -10.82 -6.38
N ARG A 25 11.63 -11.01 -7.67
CA ARG A 25 11.21 -9.91 -8.50
C ARG A 25 9.73 -9.86 -8.70
N GLY A 26 9.06 -10.96 -8.58
CA GLY A 26 7.63 -11.02 -8.76
C GLY A 26 7.02 -12.05 -7.86
N CYS A 27 5.71 -12.13 -7.90
CA CYS A 27 4.98 -13.05 -7.05
C CYS A 27 4.89 -14.42 -7.70
N PRO A 28 5.38 -15.45 -7.02
CA PRO A 28 5.29 -16.80 -7.59
C PRO A 28 3.86 -17.35 -7.59
N LYS A 29 2.96 -16.75 -6.83
CA LYS A 29 1.62 -17.26 -6.74
C LYS A 29 0.69 -16.69 -7.80
N CYS A 30 0.71 -15.37 -8.02
CA CYS A 30 -0.23 -14.75 -8.95
C CYS A 30 0.44 -14.15 -10.18
N GLY A 31 1.76 -14.11 -10.23
CA GLY A 31 2.47 -13.60 -11.38
C GLY A 31 2.61 -12.10 -11.47
N PHE A 32 2.20 -11.36 -10.43
CA PHE A 32 2.36 -9.92 -10.45
C PHE A 32 3.85 -9.56 -10.51
N GLY A 33 4.16 -8.50 -11.22
CA GLY A 33 5.53 -8.19 -11.65
C GLY A 33 6.51 -7.80 -10.58
N PHE A 34 6.08 -7.42 -9.38
CA PHE A 34 7.05 -7.13 -8.31
C PHE A 34 6.39 -7.23 -6.95
N VAL A 35 7.24 -7.32 -5.92
CA VAL A 35 6.82 -7.48 -4.55
C VAL A 35 7.54 -6.44 -3.71
N PHE A 36 6.99 -6.15 -2.55
CA PHE A 36 7.54 -5.12 -1.66
C PHE A 36 8.20 -5.76 -0.46
N GLU A 37 9.38 -5.25 -0.12
CA GLU A 37 10.10 -5.69 1.05
C GLU A 37 9.44 -5.12 2.30
N MET A 38 9.13 -5.99 3.25
CA MET A 38 8.42 -5.63 4.46
C MET A 38 9.20 -6.10 5.69
N MET A 39 8.76 -5.67 6.86
CA MET A 39 9.23 -6.25 8.10
C MET A 39 8.86 -7.72 8.13
N ASP A 40 9.71 -8.53 8.77
CA ASP A 40 9.48 -9.98 8.74
C ASP A 40 8.26 -10.40 9.55
N ASP A 41 7.74 -9.53 10.41
CA ASP A 41 6.52 -9.82 11.15
C ASP A 41 5.27 -9.18 10.54
N TYR A 42 5.36 -8.61 9.35
CA TYR A 42 4.21 -7.99 8.72
C TYR A 42 3.30 -9.01 8.06
N TYR A 43 2.02 -8.93 8.35
CA TYR A 43 0.99 -9.73 7.71
C TYR A 43 -0.17 -8.83 7.34
N ALA A 44 -0.55 -8.85 6.06
CA ALA A 44 -1.74 -8.14 5.63
C ALA A 44 -2.97 -8.93 6.04
N GLY A 45 -3.80 -8.33 6.86
CA GLY A 45 -5.02 -8.98 7.29
C GLY A 45 -6.12 -8.90 6.26
N PRO A 46 -7.24 -9.60 6.49
CA PRO A 46 -8.35 -9.56 5.52
C PRO A 46 -9.00 -8.20 5.42
N LEU A 47 -8.81 -7.34 6.41
CA LEU A 47 -9.39 -5.99 6.40
C LEU A 47 -8.39 -4.93 5.99
N THR A 48 -7.26 -5.33 5.43
CA THR A 48 -6.24 -4.40 4.98
C THR A 48 -6.21 -4.35 3.47
N ALA A 49 -6.47 -3.18 2.90
CA ALA A 49 -6.41 -2.98 1.45
C ALA A 49 -4.98 -2.68 1.05
N LEU A 50 -4.45 -3.43 0.10
CA LEU A 50 -3.12 -3.18 -0.44
C LEU A 50 -3.26 -2.49 -1.78
N ILE A 51 -2.70 -1.29 -1.88
CA ILE A 51 -2.81 -0.47 -3.09
C ILE A 51 -1.42 -0.03 -3.48
N CYS A 52 -1.00 -0.40 -4.69
CA CYS A 52 0.33 -0.09 -5.19
C CYS A 52 0.26 1.13 -6.09
N CYS A 53 1.15 2.10 -5.89
CA CYS A 53 1.18 3.34 -6.64
C CYS A 53 2.56 3.59 -7.21
N ASP A 54 2.60 4.39 -8.29
CA ASP A 54 3.87 4.85 -8.84
C ASP A 54 4.35 6.11 -8.11
N ARG A 55 5.43 6.69 -8.61
CA ARG A 55 6.01 7.88 -7.99
C ARG A 55 5.13 9.11 -8.09
N GLN A 56 4.20 9.13 -9.04
CA GLN A 56 3.23 10.20 -9.17
C GLN A 56 1.96 9.94 -8.38
N ARG A 57 1.98 8.90 -7.54
CA ARG A 57 0.86 8.54 -6.66
C ARG A 57 -0.34 8.02 -7.45
N ARG A 58 -0.12 7.53 -8.66
CA ARG A 58 -1.19 6.95 -9.44
C ARG A 58 -1.25 5.46 -9.17
N VAL A 59 -2.45 4.95 -9.02
CA VAL A 59 -2.65 3.55 -8.67
C VAL A 59 -2.25 2.66 -9.82
N LEU A 60 -1.34 1.73 -9.55
CA LEU A 60 -0.93 0.72 -10.51
C LEU A 60 -1.71 -0.57 -10.33
N VAL A 61 -2.03 -0.91 -9.10
CA VAL A 61 -2.88 -2.06 -8.83
C VAL A 61 -3.66 -1.81 -7.55
N ALA A 62 -4.95 -2.10 -7.61
CA ALA A 62 -5.83 -2.13 -6.45
C ALA A 62 -5.92 -3.60 -6.05
N GLY A 63 -5.09 -3.99 -5.10
CA GLY A 63 -4.85 -5.40 -4.85
C GLY A 63 -5.69 -5.99 -3.75
N HIS A 64 -5.03 -6.72 -2.89
CA HIS A 64 -5.69 -7.49 -1.82
C HIS A 64 -6.69 -6.64 -1.04
N SER A 65 -7.93 -7.07 -0.97
CA SER A 65 -9.03 -6.45 -0.22
C SER A 65 -9.35 -5.00 -0.60
N ALA A 66 -8.79 -4.48 -1.70
CA ALA A 66 -9.00 -3.08 -2.05
C ALA A 66 -10.47 -2.81 -2.40
N THR A 67 -11.07 -3.62 -3.26
CA THR A 67 -12.44 -3.39 -3.66
C THR A 67 -13.44 -3.51 -2.50
N PRO A 68 -13.38 -4.55 -1.66
CA PRO A 68 -14.32 -4.61 -0.54
C PRO A 68 -14.17 -3.45 0.43
N ILE A 69 -12.97 -2.94 0.62
CA ILE A 69 -12.74 -1.89 1.61
C ILE A 69 -13.04 -0.51 1.05
N THR A 70 -12.57 -0.22 -0.18
CA THR A 70 -12.75 1.11 -0.74
C THR A 70 -14.03 1.28 -1.52
N GLY A 71 -14.66 0.18 -1.91
CA GLY A 71 -15.87 0.24 -2.74
C GLY A 71 -15.63 0.52 -4.20
N TRP A 72 -14.38 0.75 -4.60
CA TRP A 72 -14.08 1.03 -6.00
C TRP A 72 -14.19 -0.24 -6.83
N PRO A 73 -14.87 -0.18 -7.97
CA PRO A 73 -14.92 -1.36 -8.86
C PRO A 73 -13.53 -1.74 -9.35
N ASP A 74 -13.39 -3.00 -9.71
CA ASP A 74 -12.11 -3.50 -10.22
C ASP A 74 -11.70 -2.71 -11.44
N GLY A 75 -10.47 -2.25 -11.42
CA GLY A 75 -9.91 -1.55 -12.54
C GLY A 75 -10.18 -0.06 -12.61
N ASP A 76 -11.22 0.41 -11.94
CA ASP A 76 -11.56 1.83 -12.03
C ASP A 76 -10.62 2.71 -11.23
N LEU A 77 -10.02 2.18 -10.19
CA LEU A 77 -9.07 2.92 -9.36
C LEU A 77 -7.72 3.06 -10.04
N ILE A 78 -7.39 2.16 -10.95
CA ILE A 78 -6.09 2.17 -11.61
C ILE A 78 -5.95 3.44 -12.45
N GLY A 79 -4.81 4.12 -12.30
CA GLY A 79 -4.54 5.37 -12.99
C GLY A 79 -4.98 6.61 -12.25
N CYS A 80 -5.76 6.47 -11.18
CA CYS A 80 -6.18 7.62 -10.40
C CYS A 80 -5.10 8.01 -9.41
N GLU A 81 -5.08 9.28 -9.03
CA GLU A 81 -4.20 9.73 -7.95
C GLU A 81 -4.82 9.25 -6.64
N VAL A 82 -4.05 8.50 -5.86
CA VAL A 82 -4.63 7.71 -4.77
C VAL A 82 -5.26 8.58 -3.69
N ALA A 83 -4.61 9.70 -3.34
CA ALA A 83 -5.14 10.55 -2.29
C ALA A 83 -6.44 11.23 -2.72
N GLU A 84 -6.51 11.65 -3.97
CA GLU A 84 -7.74 12.27 -4.48
C GLU A 84 -8.86 11.27 -4.61
N ALA A 85 -8.55 10.09 -5.15
CA ALA A 85 -9.59 9.10 -5.38
C ALA A 85 -10.20 8.61 -4.07
N LEU A 86 -9.38 8.39 -3.07
CA LEU A 86 -9.85 7.87 -1.79
C LEU A 86 -10.17 8.96 -0.77
N GLY A 87 -9.97 10.23 -1.14
CA GLY A 87 -10.21 11.31 -0.20
C GLY A 87 -9.36 11.20 1.05
N LEU A 88 -8.10 10.81 0.89
CA LEU A 88 -7.23 10.57 2.03
C LEU A 88 -6.92 11.84 2.78
N GLY A 89 -7.01 11.79 4.09
CA GLY A 89 -6.60 12.85 4.97
C GLY A 89 -5.78 12.29 6.10
N PHE A 90 -4.80 13.06 6.56
CA PHE A 90 -3.92 12.64 7.65
C PHE A 90 -3.95 13.72 8.73
N PRO A 91 -5.00 13.73 9.56
CA PRO A 91 -5.20 14.87 10.47
C PRO A 91 -4.13 15.00 11.54
N GLY A 92 -3.47 13.91 11.89
CA GLY A 92 -2.42 13.97 12.90
C GLY A 92 -1.04 14.23 12.38
N ALA A 93 -0.87 14.34 11.07
CA ALA A 93 0.45 14.49 10.47
C ALA A 93 0.76 15.94 10.19
N ALA A 94 2.03 16.33 10.40
CA ALA A 94 2.46 17.70 10.14
C ALA A 94 2.62 17.98 8.64
N ASP A 95 2.88 16.92 7.87
CA ASP A 95 3.05 17.05 6.43
C ASP A 95 2.34 15.87 5.78
N ASP A 96 2.52 15.73 4.47
CA ASP A 96 1.89 14.64 3.72
C ASP A 96 2.74 13.37 3.89
N PRO A 97 2.23 12.35 4.59
CA PRO A 97 3.03 11.14 4.80
C PRO A 97 3.38 10.41 3.51
N ILE A 98 2.51 10.46 2.50
CA ILE A 98 2.80 9.82 1.22
C ILE A 98 3.98 10.51 0.55
N ALA A 99 3.97 11.83 0.52
CA ALA A 99 5.08 12.57 -0.05
C ALA A 99 6.37 12.32 0.71
N ARG A 100 6.28 12.24 2.03
CA ARG A 100 7.45 11.98 2.85
C ARG A 100 8.06 10.62 2.52
N SER A 101 7.21 9.60 2.38
CA SER A 101 7.68 8.28 2.05
C SER A 101 8.36 8.26 0.67
N LEU A 102 7.76 8.93 -0.30
CA LEU A 102 8.33 8.95 -1.65
C LEU A 102 9.63 9.74 -1.72
N GLU A 103 9.69 10.88 -1.04
CA GLU A 103 10.88 11.72 -1.10
C GLU A 103 12.04 11.17 -0.31
N TRP A 104 11.76 10.62 0.85
CA TRP A 104 12.83 10.25 1.78
C TRP A 104 13.08 8.75 1.82
N GLY A 105 12.24 7.96 1.15
CA GLY A 105 12.40 6.51 1.16
C GLY A 105 12.19 5.88 2.52
N VAL A 106 11.29 6.45 3.33
CA VAL A 106 11.05 5.95 4.68
C VAL A 106 9.67 5.35 4.77
N ARG A 107 9.54 4.35 5.63
CA ARG A 107 8.25 3.75 5.93
C ARG A 107 7.48 4.67 6.86
N VAL A 108 6.16 4.71 6.66
CA VAL A 108 5.25 5.40 7.59
C VAL A 108 4.36 4.31 8.14
N LEU A 109 4.37 4.14 9.46
CA LEU A 109 3.66 3.04 10.09
C LEU A 109 2.58 3.55 11.03
N GLN A 110 1.41 2.93 10.97
CA GLN A 110 0.32 3.20 11.90
C GLN A 110 -0.12 4.66 11.90
N GLU A 111 -0.15 5.27 10.73
CA GLU A 111 -0.54 6.67 10.65
C GLU A 111 -2.07 6.77 10.62
N PRO A 112 -2.70 7.45 11.59
CA PRO A 112 -4.15 7.63 11.54
C PRO A 112 -4.55 8.47 10.34
N CYS A 113 -5.61 8.05 9.67
CA CYS A 113 -6.05 8.75 8.48
C CYS A 113 -7.56 8.62 8.35
N THR A 114 -8.11 9.35 7.38
CA THR A 114 -9.48 9.18 6.96
C THR A 114 -9.50 8.91 5.48
N PHE A 115 -10.53 8.23 5.02
CA PHE A 115 -10.71 7.98 3.60
C PHE A 115 -12.20 7.99 3.29
N ARG A 116 -12.53 8.19 2.03
CA ARG A 116 -13.92 8.21 1.60
C ARG A 116 -14.15 7.09 0.61
N PRO A 117 -14.95 6.08 0.99
CA PRO A 117 -15.24 5.00 0.06
C PRO A 117 -16.01 5.48 -1.16
N TYR A 118 -15.89 4.74 -2.25
CA TYR A 118 -16.53 5.07 -3.50
C TYR A 118 -18.05 5.21 -3.29
N GLY A 119 -18.61 6.33 -3.75
CA GLY A 119 -20.04 6.55 -3.64
C GLY A 119 -20.54 6.94 -2.26
N VAL A 120 -19.64 7.13 -1.31
CA VAL A 120 -19.99 7.50 0.06
C VAL A 120 -19.52 8.92 0.31
N ASP A 121 -20.37 9.75 0.91
CA ASP A 121 -20.06 11.15 1.15
C ASP A 121 -19.48 11.41 2.54
N GLU A 122 -19.13 10.37 3.25
CA GLU A 122 -18.60 10.48 4.59
C GLU A 122 -17.21 9.98 4.67
N ASP A 123 -16.35 10.70 5.42
CA ASP A 123 -15.02 10.21 5.73
C ASP A 123 -15.10 9.12 6.77
N ARG A 124 -14.27 8.09 6.59
CA ARG A 124 -14.19 6.97 7.51
C ARG A 124 -12.80 6.91 8.10
N PRO A 125 -12.68 6.56 9.38
CA PRO A 125 -11.35 6.43 9.99
C PRO A 125 -10.64 5.18 9.52
N ALA A 126 -9.32 5.27 9.47
CA ALA A 126 -8.49 4.15 9.08
C ALA A 126 -7.08 4.37 9.60
N VAL A 127 -6.24 3.37 9.43
CA VAL A 127 -4.83 3.46 9.72
C VAL A 127 -4.07 3.11 8.44
N ALA A 128 -3.08 3.91 8.11
CA ALA A 128 -2.29 3.71 6.91
C ALA A 128 -0.87 3.32 7.26
N ASP A 129 -0.39 2.28 6.59
CA ASP A 129 1.03 1.97 6.55
C ASP A 129 1.50 2.21 5.14
N ILE A 130 2.62 2.89 4.99
CA ILE A 130 3.14 3.27 3.67
C ILE A 130 4.55 2.73 3.55
N PHE A 131 4.80 1.96 2.50
CA PHE A 131 6.08 1.31 2.27
C PHE A 131 6.63 1.77 0.94
N PRO A 132 7.78 2.47 0.93
CA PRO A 132 8.35 2.88 -0.35
C PRO A 132 8.99 1.71 -1.06
N ALA A 133 9.00 1.75 -2.38
CA ALA A 133 9.78 0.82 -3.15
C ALA A 133 11.25 1.24 -3.10
N TYR A 134 12.12 0.27 -2.99
CA TYR A 134 13.54 0.56 -2.82
C TYR A 134 14.35 0.39 -4.09
N ASP A 135 13.69 0.13 -5.21
CA ASP A 135 14.40 0.01 -6.47
C ASP A 135 14.14 1.22 -7.35
N ASP A 136 14.74 1.21 -8.53
CA ASP A 136 14.65 2.36 -9.42
C ASP A 136 13.28 2.57 -10.00
N ASP A 137 12.46 1.55 -10.01
CA ASP A 137 11.10 1.68 -10.54
C ASP A 137 10.19 2.45 -9.60
N GLY A 138 10.60 2.57 -8.36
CA GLY A 138 9.98 3.51 -7.46
C GLY A 138 8.52 3.31 -7.19
N GLY A 139 7.97 4.19 -6.36
CA GLY A 139 6.58 4.10 -6.01
C GLY A 139 6.41 3.66 -4.58
N LEU A 140 5.20 3.25 -4.25
CA LEU A 140 4.91 2.86 -2.87
C LEU A 140 3.78 1.86 -2.80
N LEU A 141 3.68 1.23 -1.65
CA LEU A 141 2.56 0.39 -1.28
C LEU A 141 1.84 1.04 -0.12
N LEU A 142 0.55 1.27 -0.29
CA LEU A 142 -0.31 1.77 0.76
C LEU A 142 -1.11 0.62 1.32
N ALA A 143 -0.99 0.40 2.63
CA ALA A 143 -1.80 -0.60 3.33
C ALA A 143 -2.80 0.14 4.20
N LEU A 144 -4.08 0.07 3.84
CA LEU A 144 -5.14 0.83 4.47
C LEU A 144 -6.04 -0.10 5.24
N THR A 145 -6.11 0.10 6.56
CA THR A 145 -6.94 -0.73 7.44
C THR A 145 -8.01 0.15 8.07
N PRO A 146 -9.27 -0.01 7.65
CA PRO A 146 -10.34 0.85 8.17
C PRO A 146 -10.87 0.39 9.50
N GLY A 147 -11.71 1.26 10.11
CA GLY A 147 -12.49 0.87 11.26
C GLY A 147 -11.79 0.92 12.59
N MET A 148 -10.65 1.53 12.63
CA MET A 148 -10.00 1.65 13.89
C MET A 148 -10.59 2.75 14.66
N LYS A 149 -11.21 2.49 15.73
CA LYS A 149 -11.69 3.48 16.53
C LYS A 149 -11.25 3.17 17.86
N GLU A 150 -11.11 3.88 18.50
CA GLU A 150 -10.67 3.72 19.72
C GLU A 150 -11.35 3.58 20.57
#